data_2b66f230026b450fb441f60b80c97be7
#
_entry.id   2b66f230026b450fb441f60b80c97be7
#
_cell.length_a   1.000
_cell.length_b   1.000
_cell.length_c   1.000
_cell.angle_alpha   90.00
_cell.angle_beta   90.00
_cell.angle_gamma   90.00
#
_symmetry.space_group_name_H-M   'P 1'
#
loop_
_entity.id
_entity.type
_entity.pdbx_description
1 polymer ?
#
loop_
_entity_poly.entity_id
_entity_poly.type
_entity_poly.pdbx_seq_one_letter_code
_entity_poly.pdbx_strand_id
1 'polypeptide(L)'
;MMKILTAAYVLTMNAQNECIKNGAVLIDGDTIKAMGSLAQLTQRYPEVLIEHYPQTILMPGLINTHCHSGLLRGTAEGLPVWDWLQQFIDPMHRVLTPEDAKIASYLCYAEALLSGTTTIVDMWRYMDGSAEAAQALGIRAILVPYVAEHPDHHYFETLTSNEALIKRWHQQANGRIQVWVGLEHLFYAESSALKRIEKLCHDYQTGFHTHSNESQFDVQENLRRSGIRPIESLQKLGLLDVPKTLLAHCVWADANEIQILKQHAVGVAHNPISNMKLASGAAPIVEMLRQGVAVGLGTDGEKENNNLDMFEEMKTASLLAKFSNLDAAALDAWSVCQMATLTGAKALGMQHEIGSLEVGKQADMIAVKIDTPRMTPLIDQGRLFNLHTNLVHAVQGQDVLMTMVAGQVVVENGRLVHADLQALIDQVNQAAPRLFERRDQWFAKQGQAINELQREKS
;
A
#
# COMPACT_ATOMS: atom_id res chain seq x y z
N MET A 1 4.79 7.78 -27.57
CA MET A 1 5.17 9.14 -28.05
C MET A 1 6.17 9.68 -27.04
N MET A 2 7.30 10.22 -27.52
CA MET A 2 8.31 10.79 -26.64
C MET A 2 7.87 12.16 -26.12
N LYS A 3 8.16 12.45 -24.83
CA LYS A 3 7.97 13.75 -24.21
C LYS A 3 9.03 14.00 -23.11
N ILE A 4 9.36 15.25 -22.88
CA ILE A 4 10.26 15.68 -21.81
C ILE A 4 9.43 16.38 -20.75
N LEU A 5 9.49 15.88 -19.51
CA LEU A 5 8.97 16.59 -18.34
C LEU A 5 10.11 17.35 -17.68
N THR A 6 9.88 18.61 -17.31
CA THR A 6 10.88 19.42 -16.60
C THR A 6 10.32 20.06 -15.35
N ALA A 7 11.15 20.15 -14.32
CA ALA A 7 10.83 20.73 -13.01
C ALA A 7 12.01 21.52 -12.42
N ALA A 8 11.76 22.26 -11.35
CA ALA A 8 12.82 22.93 -10.62
C ALA A 8 13.86 21.95 -10.07
N TYR A 9 13.36 20.77 -9.60
CA TYR A 9 14.21 19.68 -9.11
C TYR A 9 13.68 18.34 -9.60
N VAL A 10 14.58 17.40 -9.91
CA VAL A 10 14.30 15.99 -10.09
C VAL A 10 15.01 15.23 -8.96
N LEU A 11 14.26 14.65 -8.03
CA LEU A 11 14.77 13.76 -6.99
C LEU A 11 14.62 12.32 -7.49
N THR A 12 15.74 11.66 -7.75
CA THR A 12 15.72 10.34 -8.41
C THR A 12 15.29 9.22 -7.48
N MET A 13 15.49 9.36 -6.17
CA MET A 13 15.35 8.30 -5.16
C MET A 13 16.14 7.02 -5.52
N ASN A 14 17.17 7.14 -6.36
CA ASN A 14 18.11 6.06 -6.63
C ASN A 14 19.01 5.81 -5.41
N ALA A 15 19.92 4.84 -5.50
CA ALA A 15 20.82 4.50 -4.39
C ALA A 15 21.73 5.66 -3.93
N GLN A 16 21.92 6.68 -4.78
CA GLN A 16 22.73 7.87 -4.51
C GLN A 16 21.90 9.06 -4.02
N ASN A 17 20.58 8.98 -3.99
CA ASN A 17 19.65 10.08 -3.67
C ASN A 17 19.95 11.35 -4.51
N GLU A 18 20.18 11.16 -5.80
CA GLU A 18 20.60 12.23 -6.71
C GLU A 18 19.49 13.28 -6.87
N CYS A 19 19.89 14.57 -6.81
CA CYS A 19 19.01 15.71 -7.03
C CYS A 19 19.52 16.53 -8.22
N ILE A 20 18.72 16.61 -9.29
CA ILE A 20 19.07 17.36 -10.52
C ILE A 20 18.31 18.68 -10.51
N LYS A 21 19.03 19.81 -10.37
CA LYS A 21 18.46 21.16 -10.46
C LYS A 21 18.10 21.50 -11.91
N ASN A 22 16.97 22.18 -12.11
CA ASN A 22 16.42 22.44 -13.46
C ASN A 22 16.42 21.13 -14.28
N GLY A 23 15.99 20.07 -13.60
CA GLY A 23 16.05 18.72 -14.12
C GLY A 23 14.96 18.42 -15.12
N ALA A 24 15.21 17.42 -15.95
CA ALA A 24 14.27 16.93 -16.92
C ALA A 24 14.36 15.42 -17.08
N VAL A 25 13.22 14.81 -17.41
CA VAL A 25 13.07 13.38 -17.66
C VAL A 25 12.47 13.19 -19.04
N LEU A 26 13.17 12.48 -19.91
CA LEU A 26 12.65 12.05 -21.21
C LEU A 26 11.94 10.71 -21.06
N ILE A 27 10.69 10.67 -21.47
CA ILE A 27 9.84 9.48 -21.45
C ILE A 27 9.60 9.04 -22.90
N ASP A 28 9.66 7.74 -23.14
CA ASP A 28 9.27 7.10 -24.40
C ASP A 28 8.26 6.00 -24.12
N GLY A 29 6.99 6.25 -24.46
CA GLY A 29 5.88 5.39 -24.09
C GLY A 29 5.65 5.35 -22.59
N ASP A 30 5.96 4.22 -21.97
CA ASP A 30 5.80 3.97 -20.53
C ASP A 30 7.12 4.02 -19.74
N THR A 31 8.27 4.22 -20.42
CA THR A 31 9.61 4.07 -19.85
C THR A 31 10.41 5.37 -19.83
N ILE A 32 11.26 5.52 -18.82
CA ILE A 32 12.26 6.59 -18.73
C ILE A 32 13.40 6.29 -19.68
N LYS A 33 13.65 7.17 -20.66
CA LYS A 33 14.68 7.00 -21.69
C LYS A 33 15.97 7.77 -21.42
N ALA A 34 15.85 8.93 -20.81
CA ALA A 34 17.00 9.75 -20.44
C ALA A 34 16.63 10.71 -19.31
N MET A 35 17.64 11.14 -18.57
CA MET A 35 17.50 12.13 -17.50
C MET A 35 18.72 13.07 -17.52
N GLY A 36 18.53 14.29 -17.04
CA GLY A 36 19.60 15.28 -16.96
C GLY A 36 19.07 16.69 -16.79
N SER A 37 19.89 17.72 -17.07
CA SER A 37 19.39 19.09 -17.15
C SER A 37 18.52 19.28 -18.39
N LEU A 38 17.55 20.20 -18.32
CA LEU A 38 16.71 20.53 -19.48
C LEU A 38 17.57 20.90 -20.70
N ALA A 39 18.64 21.69 -20.50
CA ALA A 39 19.54 22.10 -21.59
C ALA A 39 20.21 20.90 -22.29
N GLN A 40 20.65 19.89 -21.52
CA GLN A 40 21.24 18.68 -22.10
C GLN A 40 20.22 17.88 -22.92
N LEU A 41 19.00 17.71 -22.40
CA LEU A 41 17.99 16.93 -23.09
C LEU A 41 17.45 17.64 -24.33
N THR A 42 17.22 18.94 -24.28
CA THR A 42 16.78 19.72 -25.46
C THR A 42 17.83 19.76 -26.56
N GLN A 43 19.11 19.83 -26.23
CA GLN A 43 20.19 19.74 -27.21
C GLN A 43 20.22 18.38 -27.91
N ARG A 44 19.97 17.30 -27.15
CA ARG A 44 20.01 15.92 -27.68
C ARG A 44 18.72 15.51 -28.40
N TYR A 45 17.58 16.09 -27.99
CA TYR A 45 16.25 15.76 -28.47
C TYR A 45 15.45 17.03 -28.80
N PRO A 46 15.85 17.82 -29.81
CA PRO A 46 15.31 19.18 -30.07
C PRO A 46 13.85 19.19 -30.50
N GLU A 47 13.35 18.10 -31.11
CA GLU A 47 11.99 18.01 -31.66
C GLU A 47 10.97 17.40 -30.68
N VAL A 48 11.41 17.04 -29.43
CA VAL A 48 10.52 16.38 -28.46
C VAL A 48 9.71 17.43 -27.72
N LEU A 49 8.41 17.18 -27.55
CA LEU A 49 7.51 18.04 -26.77
C LEU A 49 7.99 18.17 -25.34
N ILE A 50 8.00 19.39 -24.83
CA ILE A 50 8.37 19.69 -23.44
C ILE A 50 7.12 20.05 -22.65
N GLU A 51 6.86 19.32 -21.56
CA GLU A 51 5.83 19.61 -20.57
C GLU A 51 6.51 20.24 -19.34
N HIS A 52 6.06 21.42 -18.94
CA HIS A 52 6.67 22.19 -17.88
C HIS A 52 5.88 22.08 -16.57
N TYR A 53 6.53 21.66 -15.51
CA TYR A 53 6.05 21.67 -14.11
C TYR A 53 6.90 22.64 -13.28
N PRO A 54 6.78 23.96 -13.53
CA PRO A 54 7.59 24.95 -12.81
C PRO A 54 7.23 24.92 -11.33
N GLN A 55 8.18 25.32 -10.48
CA GLN A 55 7.99 25.35 -9.01
C GLN A 55 7.55 23.99 -8.43
N THR A 56 8.08 22.89 -8.99
CA THR A 56 7.83 21.55 -8.48
C THR A 56 9.10 20.73 -8.30
N ILE A 57 8.99 19.67 -7.51
CA ILE A 57 9.90 18.52 -7.49
C ILE A 57 9.25 17.40 -8.30
N LEU A 58 9.91 16.87 -9.32
CA LEU A 58 9.62 15.57 -9.90
C LEU A 58 10.32 14.50 -9.07
N MET A 59 9.60 13.47 -8.63
CA MET A 59 10.13 12.33 -7.91
C MET A 59 9.36 11.06 -8.30
N PRO A 60 9.86 9.85 -7.96
CA PRO A 60 9.09 8.63 -8.17
C PRO A 60 7.73 8.73 -7.51
N GLY A 61 6.73 8.10 -8.12
CA GLY A 61 5.43 7.92 -7.50
C GLY A 61 5.53 7.12 -6.20
N LEU A 62 4.68 7.44 -5.25
CA LEU A 62 4.66 6.78 -3.94
C LEU A 62 4.08 5.38 -4.07
N ILE A 63 4.60 4.46 -3.24
CA ILE A 63 4.22 3.06 -3.21
C ILE A 63 3.57 2.76 -1.86
N ASN A 64 2.27 2.48 -1.89
CA ASN A 64 1.51 2.01 -0.75
C ASN A 64 1.58 0.49 -0.71
N THR A 65 2.40 -0.07 0.20
CA THR A 65 2.67 -1.51 0.25
C THR A 65 1.59 -2.32 0.96
N HIS A 66 0.60 -1.68 1.56
CA HIS A 66 -0.54 -2.37 2.19
C HIS A 66 -1.71 -1.41 2.38
N CYS A 67 -2.86 -1.83 1.88
CA CYS A 67 -4.11 -1.10 1.99
C CYS A 67 -5.30 -2.06 2.01
N HIS A 68 -6.43 -1.59 2.52
CA HIS A 68 -7.75 -2.19 2.32
C HIS A 68 -8.69 -1.14 1.76
N SER A 69 -9.25 -1.38 0.59
CA SER A 69 -10.40 -0.60 0.12
C SER A 69 -11.55 -0.70 1.12
N GLY A 70 -12.40 0.33 1.25
CA GLY A 70 -13.48 0.28 2.24
C GLY A 70 -14.50 1.41 2.11
N LEU A 71 -15.59 1.31 2.90
CA LEU A 71 -16.69 2.26 3.00
C LEU A 71 -16.97 2.66 4.47
N LEU A 72 -15.98 2.49 5.36
CA LEU A 72 -16.20 2.47 6.81
C LEU A 72 -15.41 3.58 7.55
N ARG A 73 -14.85 4.52 6.82
CA ARG A 73 -14.05 5.62 7.36
C ARG A 73 -14.74 6.32 8.52
N GLY A 74 -14.04 6.44 9.66
CA GLY A 74 -14.53 7.14 10.85
C GLY A 74 -15.71 6.48 11.58
N THR A 75 -16.00 5.20 11.31
CA THR A 75 -17.20 4.54 11.85
C THR A 75 -16.92 3.55 12.99
N ALA A 76 -15.66 3.22 13.27
CA ALA A 76 -15.26 2.32 14.35
C ALA A 76 -14.00 2.82 15.05
N GLU A 77 -14.19 3.37 16.24
CA GLU A 77 -13.13 3.98 17.04
C GLU A 77 -13.03 3.32 18.43
N GLY A 78 -11.82 3.36 19.02
CA GLY A 78 -11.59 3.01 20.40
C GLY A 78 -11.62 1.51 20.75
N LEU A 79 -11.47 0.64 19.74
CA LEU A 79 -11.40 -0.81 19.91
C LEU A 79 -10.00 -1.33 19.56
N PRO A 80 -9.41 -2.23 20.38
CA PRO A 80 -8.23 -2.99 20.00
C PRO A 80 -8.51 -3.86 18.76
N VAL A 81 -7.49 -4.19 17.95
CA VAL A 81 -7.63 -4.81 16.64
C VAL A 81 -8.56 -6.04 16.63
N TRP A 82 -8.43 -6.97 17.57
CA TRP A 82 -9.25 -8.20 17.57
C TRP A 82 -10.71 -7.98 17.96
N ASP A 83 -10.97 -7.09 18.95
CA ASP A 83 -12.33 -6.68 19.30
C ASP A 83 -12.96 -5.89 18.14
N TRP A 84 -12.19 -5.03 17.48
CA TRP A 84 -12.60 -4.26 16.33
C TRP A 84 -12.95 -5.17 15.15
N LEU A 85 -12.10 -6.18 14.83
CA LEU A 85 -12.40 -7.16 13.79
C LEU A 85 -13.71 -7.91 14.08
N GLN A 86 -13.85 -8.49 15.26
CA GLN A 86 -14.99 -9.35 15.60
C GLN A 86 -16.31 -8.59 15.74
N GLN A 87 -16.28 -7.42 16.37
CA GLN A 87 -17.51 -6.68 16.71
C GLN A 87 -17.96 -5.76 15.58
N PHE A 88 -17.03 -5.33 14.72
CA PHE A 88 -17.33 -4.32 13.71
C PHE A 88 -17.04 -4.79 12.28
N ILE A 89 -15.84 -5.27 11.98
CA ILE A 89 -15.43 -5.57 10.60
C ILE A 89 -16.05 -6.85 10.07
N ASP A 90 -15.99 -7.96 10.83
CA ASP A 90 -16.58 -9.22 10.41
C ASP A 90 -18.07 -9.10 10.05
N PRO A 91 -18.93 -8.46 10.86
CA PRO A 91 -20.32 -8.24 10.50
C PRO A 91 -20.50 -7.46 9.18
N MET A 92 -19.62 -6.49 8.90
CA MET A 92 -19.65 -5.71 7.66
C MET A 92 -19.23 -6.57 6.45
N HIS A 93 -18.17 -7.37 6.59
CA HIS A 93 -17.72 -8.29 5.55
C HIS A 93 -18.77 -9.35 5.19
N ARG A 94 -19.60 -9.79 6.14
CA ARG A 94 -20.68 -10.76 5.92
C ARG A 94 -21.79 -10.23 5.03
N VAL A 95 -21.98 -8.92 4.98
CA VAL A 95 -23.09 -8.28 4.26
C VAL A 95 -22.61 -7.40 3.09
N LEU A 96 -21.30 -7.34 2.87
CA LEU A 96 -20.69 -6.64 1.74
C LEU A 96 -21.12 -7.28 0.42
N THR A 97 -21.44 -6.46 -0.57
CA THR A 97 -21.77 -6.91 -1.93
C THR A 97 -20.62 -6.62 -2.91
N PRO A 98 -20.56 -7.30 -4.06
CA PRO A 98 -19.59 -6.97 -5.11
C PRO A 98 -19.64 -5.51 -5.56
N GLU A 99 -20.84 -4.92 -5.61
CA GLU A 99 -21.01 -3.51 -5.99
C GLU A 99 -20.44 -2.56 -4.93
N ASP A 100 -20.67 -2.81 -3.64
CA ASP A 100 -20.09 -2.03 -2.56
C ASP A 100 -18.56 -2.09 -2.61
N ALA A 101 -18.01 -3.30 -2.81
CA ALA A 101 -16.57 -3.51 -2.88
C ALA A 101 -15.94 -2.77 -4.06
N LYS A 102 -16.59 -2.77 -5.22
CA LYS A 102 -16.17 -2.03 -6.42
C LYS A 102 -16.16 -0.52 -6.17
N ILE A 103 -17.25 0.03 -5.64
CA ILE A 103 -17.37 1.47 -5.33
C ILE A 103 -16.27 1.90 -4.33
N ALA A 104 -15.99 1.07 -3.31
CA ALA A 104 -14.93 1.28 -2.35
C ALA A 104 -13.56 1.40 -3.04
N SER A 105 -13.23 0.47 -3.94
CA SER A 105 -11.95 0.48 -4.65
C SER A 105 -11.80 1.69 -5.58
N TYR A 106 -12.87 2.13 -6.24
CA TYR A 106 -12.81 3.35 -7.05
C TYR A 106 -12.45 4.59 -6.22
N LEU A 107 -13.08 4.80 -5.06
CA LEU A 107 -12.77 5.94 -4.21
C LEU A 107 -11.37 5.81 -3.58
N CYS A 108 -11.00 4.63 -3.10
CA CYS A 108 -9.70 4.32 -2.53
C CYS A 108 -8.56 4.65 -3.53
N TYR A 109 -8.65 4.16 -4.76
CA TYR A 109 -7.63 4.39 -5.76
C TYR A 109 -7.61 5.83 -6.27
N ALA A 110 -8.77 6.50 -6.32
CA ALA A 110 -8.85 7.93 -6.63
C ALA A 110 -8.13 8.78 -5.59
N GLU A 111 -8.37 8.54 -4.30
CA GLU A 111 -7.70 9.22 -3.19
C GLU A 111 -6.18 8.97 -3.20
N ALA A 112 -5.77 7.71 -3.39
CA ALA A 112 -4.37 7.32 -3.50
C ALA A 112 -3.66 8.05 -4.64
N LEU A 113 -4.26 8.11 -5.85
CA LEU A 113 -3.71 8.83 -6.99
C LEU A 113 -3.61 10.34 -6.75
N LEU A 114 -4.64 10.95 -6.12
CA LEU A 114 -4.67 12.37 -5.81
C LEU A 114 -3.59 12.78 -4.80
N SER A 115 -3.16 11.87 -3.93
CA SER A 115 -2.07 12.07 -2.97
C SER A 115 -0.70 11.56 -3.46
N GLY A 116 -0.58 11.17 -4.75
CA GLY A 116 0.69 10.82 -5.36
C GLY A 116 1.08 9.34 -5.29
N THR A 117 0.22 8.47 -4.83
CA THR A 117 0.44 7.02 -4.86
C THR A 117 0.24 6.51 -6.28
N THR A 118 1.26 5.88 -6.85
CA THR A 118 1.22 5.28 -8.19
C THR A 118 1.08 3.77 -8.17
N THR A 119 1.49 3.14 -7.07
CA THR A 119 1.39 1.68 -6.85
C THR A 119 0.76 1.40 -5.50
N ILE A 120 -0.24 0.50 -5.49
CA ILE A 120 -0.96 0.11 -4.28
C ILE A 120 -1.05 -1.41 -4.17
N VAL A 121 -0.83 -1.94 -2.96
CA VAL A 121 -1.17 -3.33 -2.61
C VAL A 121 -2.48 -3.29 -1.85
N ASP A 122 -3.55 -3.74 -2.48
CA ASP A 122 -4.90 -3.72 -1.90
C ASP A 122 -5.34 -5.12 -1.53
N MET A 123 -5.56 -5.38 -0.24
CA MET A 123 -6.14 -6.62 0.25
C MET A 123 -7.64 -6.42 0.49
N TRP A 124 -8.49 -6.92 -0.43
CA TRP A 124 -9.91 -6.62 -0.40
C TRP A 124 -10.79 -7.80 -0.86
N ARG A 125 -12.09 -7.56 -0.91
CA ARG A 125 -13.13 -8.50 -1.30
C ARG A 125 -13.62 -8.23 -2.73
N TYR A 126 -14.10 -9.30 -3.43
CA TYR A 126 -14.71 -9.19 -4.76
C TYR A 126 -13.85 -8.41 -5.76
N MET A 127 -12.57 -8.72 -5.84
CA MET A 127 -11.54 -7.89 -6.47
C MET A 127 -11.60 -7.80 -8.01
N ASP A 128 -12.57 -8.41 -8.68
CA ASP A 128 -12.85 -8.07 -10.09
C ASP A 128 -13.20 -6.57 -10.21
N GLY A 129 -13.99 -6.04 -9.26
CA GLY A 129 -14.30 -4.60 -9.20
C GLY A 129 -13.09 -3.73 -8.92
N SER A 130 -12.14 -4.19 -8.09
CA SER A 130 -10.87 -3.51 -7.84
C SER A 130 -9.99 -3.48 -9.10
N ALA A 131 -9.95 -4.59 -9.86
CA ALA A 131 -9.22 -4.66 -11.12
C ALA A 131 -9.79 -3.69 -12.17
N GLU A 132 -11.13 -3.62 -12.28
CA GLU A 132 -11.82 -2.65 -13.14
C GLU A 132 -11.50 -1.21 -12.74
N ALA A 133 -11.51 -0.90 -11.42
CA ALA A 133 -11.13 0.42 -10.90
C ALA A 133 -9.68 0.77 -11.22
N ALA A 134 -8.75 -0.16 -11.01
CA ALA A 134 -7.33 0.05 -11.32
C ALA A 134 -7.10 0.29 -12.82
N GLN A 135 -7.79 -0.45 -13.67
CA GLN A 135 -7.73 -0.27 -15.12
C GLN A 135 -8.30 1.08 -15.54
N ALA A 136 -9.45 1.47 -15.03
CA ALA A 136 -10.16 2.70 -15.40
C ALA A 136 -9.42 3.96 -14.90
N LEU A 137 -8.91 3.96 -13.68
CA LEU A 137 -8.21 5.10 -13.08
C LEU A 137 -6.72 5.18 -13.49
N GLY A 138 -6.16 4.06 -13.96
CA GLY A 138 -4.77 4.01 -14.44
C GLY A 138 -3.72 3.73 -13.36
N ILE A 139 -4.10 3.42 -12.12
CA ILE A 139 -3.16 3.06 -11.04
C ILE A 139 -2.50 1.70 -11.31
N ARG A 140 -1.28 1.51 -10.79
CA ARG A 140 -0.65 0.18 -10.67
C ARG A 140 -1.14 -0.49 -9.41
N ALA A 141 -1.73 -1.70 -9.51
CA ALA A 141 -2.33 -2.38 -8.39
C ALA A 141 -1.84 -3.83 -8.27
N ILE A 142 -1.48 -4.22 -7.06
CA ILE A 142 -1.31 -5.61 -6.64
C ILE A 142 -2.56 -5.98 -5.85
N LEU A 143 -3.41 -6.81 -6.44
CA LEU A 143 -4.68 -7.22 -5.87
C LEU A 143 -4.48 -8.48 -5.05
N VAL A 144 -4.87 -8.43 -3.79
CA VAL A 144 -4.73 -9.53 -2.83
C VAL A 144 -6.10 -9.88 -2.28
N PRO A 145 -6.72 -10.98 -2.71
CA PRO A 145 -8.02 -11.39 -2.16
C PRO A 145 -7.95 -11.67 -0.66
N TYR A 146 -8.98 -11.25 0.06
CA TYR A 146 -9.15 -11.48 1.50
C TYR A 146 -9.55 -12.92 1.77
N VAL A 147 -8.58 -13.84 1.68
CA VAL A 147 -8.81 -15.29 1.73
C VAL A 147 -8.87 -15.82 3.15
N ALA A 148 -9.86 -16.68 3.42
CA ALA A 148 -9.90 -17.58 4.56
C ALA A 148 -10.33 -18.97 4.10
N GLU A 149 -9.63 -19.99 4.56
CA GLU A 149 -9.93 -21.41 4.30
C GLU A 149 -10.22 -22.11 5.64
N HIS A 150 -11.24 -21.58 6.33
CA HIS A 150 -11.71 -22.09 7.62
C HIS A 150 -13.26 -22.04 7.67
N PRO A 151 -13.93 -23.05 8.22
CA PRO A 151 -15.41 -23.10 8.25
C PRO A 151 -16.08 -21.89 8.89
N ASP A 152 -15.46 -21.29 9.91
CA ASP A 152 -16.03 -20.14 10.65
C ASP A 152 -15.94 -18.83 9.84
N HIS A 153 -15.14 -18.81 8.76
CA HIS A 153 -14.86 -17.65 7.92
C HIS A 153 -15.32 -17.83 6.46
N HIS A 154 -16.33 -18.67 6.22
CA HIS A 154 -16.85 -19.01 4.88
C HIS A 154 -17.41 -17.82 4.08
N TYR A 155 -17.50 -16.64 4.68
CA TYR A 155 -17.92 -15.40 4.02
C TYR A 155 -16.77 -14.65 3.35
N PHE A 156 -15.52 -15.03 3.58
CA PHE A 156 -14.36 -14.50 2.88
C PHE A 156 -14.14 -15.17 1.52
N GLU A 157 -13.13 -14.70 0.78
CA GLU A 157 -12.69 -15.33 -0.46
C GLU A 157 -12.03 -16.69 -0.17
N THR A 158 -11.99 -17.55 -1.19
CA THR A 158 -11.31 -18.85 -1.12
C THR A 158 -10.06 -18.85 -1.99
N LEU A 159 -9.16 -19.80 -1.78
CA LEU A 159 -8.03 -20.02 -2.70
C LEU A 159 -8.49 -20.38 -4.12
N THR A 160 -9.69 -20.93 -4.27
CA THR A 160 -10.28 -21.19 -5.58
C THR A 160 -10.73 -19.91 -6.28
N SER A 161 -11.36 -18.98 -5.58
CA SER A 161 -11.70 -17.66 -6.13
C SER A 161 -10.45 -16.81 -6.39
N ASN A 162 -9.44 -16.90 -5.52
CA ASN A 162 -8.14 -16.24 -5.74
C ASN A 162 -7.45 -16.76 -7.01
N GLU A 163 -7.38 -18.07 -7.21
CA GLU A 163 -6.83 -18.67 -8.45
C GLU A 163 -7.61 -18.21 -9.68
N ALA A 164 -8.94 -18.15 -9.61
CA ALA A 164 -9.76 -17.66 -10.69
C ALA A 164 -9.49 -16.17 -10.99
N LEU A 165 -9.25 -15.34 -9.98
CA LEU A 165 -8.87 -13.94 -10.15
C LEU A 165 -7.48 -13.82 -10.80
N ILE A 166 -6.49 -14.63 -10.39
CA ILE A 166 -5.17 -14.69 -11.03
C ILE A 166 -5.32 -14.96 -12.52
N LYS A 167 -6.08 -15.98 -12.91
CA LYS A 167 -6.30 -16.34 -14.32
C LYS A 167 -6.93 -15.24 -15.15
N ARG A 168 -7.76 -14.38 -14.56
CA ARG A 168 -8.43 -13.28 -15.26
C ARG A 168 -7.59 -12.00 -15.34
N TRP A 169 -6.93 -11.63 -14.24
CA TRP A 169 -6.41 -10.29 -14.07
C TRP A 169 -4.89 -10.19 -13.90
N HIS A 170 -4.20 -11.28 -13.55
CA HIS A 170 -2.74 -11.21 -13.37
C HIS A 170 -2.05 -10.79 -14.68
N GLN A 171 -1.16 -9.79 -14.60
CA GLN A 171 -0.45 -9.17 -15.72
C GLN A 171 -1.35 -8.44 -16.75
N GLN A 172 -2.61 -8.14 -16.43
CA GLN A 172 -3.45 -7.32 -17.29
C GLN A 172 -3.05 -5.84 -17.25
N ALA A 173 -3.67 -5.02 -18.11
CA ALA A 173 -3.39 -3.58 -18.28
C ALA A 173 -1.88 -3.30 -18.50
N ASN A 174 -1.24 -4.07 -19.40
CA ASN A 174 0.20 -4.01 -19.68
C ASN A 174 1.08 -4.24 -18.43
N GLY A 175 0.72 -5.20 -17.60
CA GLY A 175 1.44 -5.56 -16.37
C GLY A 175 1.19 -4.65 -15.16
N ARG A 176 0.34 -3.61 -15.31
CA ARG A 176 0.00 -2.73 -14.17
C ARG A 176 -0.87 -3.42 -13.13
N ILE A 177 -1.65 -4.43 -13.50
CA ILE A 177 -2.48 -5.22 -12.58
C ILE A 177 -1.79 -6.54 -12.32
N GLN A 178 -1.42 -6.78 -11.07
CA GLN A 178 -0.95 -8.07 -10.58
C GLN A 178 -1.96 -8.63 -9.59
N VAL A 179 -2.03 -9.94 -9.48
CA VAL A 179 -2.83 -10.61 -8.45
C VAL A 179 -1.92 -11.53 -7.67
N TRP A 180 -1.84 -11.32 -6.36
CA TRP A 180 -1.08 -12.16 -5.44
C TRP A 180 -2.01 -13.12 -4.70
N VAL A 181 -1.43 -14.17 -4.13
CA VAL A 181 -2.17 -15.06 -3.24
C VAL A 181 -2.31 -14.38 -1.89
N GLY A 182 -3.55 -14.25 -1.42
CA GLY A 182 -3.88 -13.67 -0.13
C GLY A 182 -4.16 -14.72 0.94
N LEU A 183 -3.90 -14.37 2.18
CA LEU A 183 -4.45 -15.00 3.37
C LEU A 183 -4.65 -13.91 4.41
N GLU A 184 -5.85 -13.81 4.97
CA GLU A 184 -6.12 -12.78 5.95
C GLU A 184 -5.21 -12.93 7.16
N HIS A 185 -5.20 -14.12 7.76
CA HIS A 185 -4.34 -14.46 8.90
C HIS A 185 -4.04 -15.95 8.94
N LEU A 186 -2.90 -16.36 9.52
CA LEU A 186 -2.56 -17.78 9.70
C LEU A 186 -3.65 -18.59 10.39
N PHE A 187 -4.42 -17.95 11.27
CA PHE A 187 -5.51 -18.59 12.02
C PHE A 187 -6.74 -18.90 11.16
N TYR A 188 -6.83 -18.32 9.97
CA TYR A 188 -7.97 -18.45 9.06
C TYR A 188 -7.74 -19.51 7.99
N ALA A 189 -6.72 -20.37 8.15
CA ALA A 189 -6.45 -21.46 7.22
C ALA A 189 -6.04 -22.75 7.93
N GLU A 190 -6.53 -23.87 7.40
CA GLU A 190 -6.06 -25.20 7.77
C GLU A 190 -4.75 -25.57 7.05
N SER A 191 -4.00 -26.53 7.57
CA SER A 191 -2.68 -26.94 7.04
C SER A 191 -2.71 -27.35 5.57
N SER A 192 -3.81 -27.91 5.09
CA SER A 192 -4.00 -28.29 3.67
C SER A 192 -4.07 -27.06 2.75
N ALA A 193 -4.73 -25.99 3.22
CA ALA A 193 -4.82 -24.73 2.49
C ALA A 193 -3.45 -24.04 2.38
N LEU A 194 -2.64 -24.06 3.43
CA LEU A 194 -1.32 -23.44 3.44
C LEU A 194 -0.38 -24.02 2.37
N LYS A 195 -0.40 -25.35 2.14
CA LYS A 195 0.34 -25.99 1.04
C LYS A 195 -0.18 -25.56 -0.34
N ARG A 196 -1.47 -25.30 -0.46
CA ARG A 196 -2.06 -24.80 -1.70
C ARG A 196 -1.64 -23.38 -2.02
N ILE A 197 -1.44 -22.51 -1.01
CA ILE A 197 -0.89 -21.17 -1.17
C ILE A 197 0.50 -21.24 -1.84
N GLU A 198 1.42 -22.01 -1.25
CA GLU A 198 2.75 -22.22 -1.80
C GLU A 198 2.70 -22.66 -3.28
N LYS A 199 1.87 -23.67 -3.55
CA LYS A 199 1.70 -24.19 -4.92
C LYS A 199 1.19 -23.11 -5.89
N LEU A 200 0.19 -22.33 -5.53
CA LEU A 200 -0.36 -21.27 -6.38
C LEU A 200 0.68 -20.20 -6.69
N CYS A 201 1.47 -19.78 -5.69
CA CYS A 201 2.53 -18.80 -5.89
C CYS A 201 3.58 -19.30 -6.91
N HIS A 202 3.98 -20.56 -6.84
CA HIS A 202 4.93 -21.14 -7.77
C HIS A 202 4.33 -21.39 -9.16
N ASP A 203 3.11 -21.92 -9.26
CA ASP A 203 2.46 -22.23 -10.52
C ASP A 203 2.23 -20.96 -11.37
N TYR A 204 1.88 -19.85 -10.72
CA TYR A 204 1.59 -18.58 -11.40
C TYR A 204 2.73 -17.55 -11.30
N GLN A 205 3.87 -17.90 -10.70
CA GLN A 205 5.02 -17.00 -10.48
C GLN A 205 4.59 -15.67 -9.87
N THR A 206 3.72 -15.73 -8.84
CA THR A 206 3.15 -14.57 -8.15
C THR A 206 3.54 -14.54 -6.68
N GLY A 207 3.22 -13.44 -5.98
CA GLY A 207 3.55 -13.25 -4.58
C GLY A 207 2.50 -13.79 -3.62
N PHE A 208 2.85 -13.77 -2.34
CA PHE A 208 2.00 -14.06 -1.19
C PHE A 208 1.96 -12.87 -0.23
N HIS A 209 0.80 -12.55 0.30
CA HIS A 209 0.61 -11.48 1.27
C HIS A 209 -0.33 -11.88 2.40
N THR A 210 0.05 -11.53 3.65
CA THR A 210 -0.74 -11.77 4.87
C THR A 210 -0.36 -10.78 5.97
N HIS A 211 -1.21 -10.63 6.99
CA HIS A 211 -0.89 -9.95 8.24
C HIS A 211 -0.06 -10.87 9.15
N SER A 212 0.91 -10.31 9.86
CA SER A 212 1.74 -11.08 10.81
C SER A 212 2.26 -10.22 11.95
N ASN A 213 2.25 -10.76 13.16
CA ASN A 213 2.81 -10.13 14.36
C ASN A 213 2.26 -8.71 14.62
N GLU A 214 1.02 -8.44 14.26
CA GLU A 214 0.44 -7.11 14.41
C GLU A 214 0.23 -6.75 15.89
N SER A 215 -0.28 -7.69 16.68
CA SER A 215 -0.55 -7.52 18.11
C SER A 215 0.15 -8.57 18.95
N GLN A 216 0.23 -8.33 20.26
CA GLN A 216 0.69 -9.38 21.19
C GLN A 216 -0.23 -10.61 21.17
N PHE A 217 -1.51 -10.41 20.93
CA PHE A 217 -2.46 -11.52 20.84
C PHE A 217 -2.08 -12.47 19.69
N ASP A 218 -1.70 -11.97 18.52
CA ASP A 218 -1.27 -12.79 17.37
C ASP A 218 -0.11 -13.70 17.74
N VAL A 219 0.90 -13.12 18.41
CA VAL A 219 2.08 -13.87 18.83
C VAL A 219 1.70 -14.94 19.85
N GLN A 220 0.92 -14.58 20.87
CA GLN A 220 0.51 -15.50 21.92
C GLN A 220 -0.39 -16.62 21.40
N GLU A 221 -1.34 -16.29 20.53
CA GLU A 221 -2.25 -17.27 19.96
C GLU A 221 -1.51 -18.23 19.02
N ASN A 222 -0.55 -17.74 18.22
CA ASN A 222 0.27 -18.62 17.39
C ASN A 222 1.15 -19.55 18.24
N LEU A 223 1.77 -19.04 19.31
CA LEU A 223 2.52 -19.85 20.28
C LEU A 223 1.62 -20.92 20.93
N ARG A 224 0.40 -20.57 21.31
CA ARG A 224 -0.56 -21.52 21.90
C ARG A 224 -0.94 -22.63 20.90
N ARG A 225 -1.14 -22.30 19.59
CA ARG A 225 -1.56 -23.27 18.56
C ARG A 225 -0.41 -24.13 18.06
N SER A 226 0.75 -23.55 17.82
CA SER A 226 1.85 -24.18 17.10
C SER A 226 3.13 -24.39 17.91
N GLY A 227 3.26 -23.74 19.08
CA GLY A 227 4.45 -23.75 19.92
C GLY A 227 5.59 -22.84 19.40
N ILE A 228 5.42 -22.16 18.26
CA ILE A 228 6.41 -21.25 17.66
C ILE A 228 5.77 -19.91 17.30
N ARG A 229 6.60 -18.90 17.00
CA ARG A 229 6.12 -17.54 16.69
C ARG A 229 5.58 -17.45 15.25
N PRO A 230 4.81 -16.39 14.90
CA PRO A 230 4.12 -16.33 13.59
C PRO A 230 5.05 -16.40 12.39
N ILE A 231 6.13 -15.62 12.34
CA ILE A 231 7.08 -15.63 11.21
C ILE A 231 7.85 -16.95 11.14
N GLU A 232 8.18 -17.56 12.28
CA GLU A 232 8.75 -18.92 12.34
C GLU A 232 7.77 -19.96 11.78
N SER A 233 6.47 -19.80 12.06
CA SER A 233 5.42 -20.65 11.49
C SER A 233 5.36 -20.53 9.96
N LEU A 234 5.39 -19.31 9.43
CA LEU A 234 5.41 -19.06 7.98
C LEU A 234 6.63 -19.70 7.31
N GLN A 235 7.82 -19.58 7.95
CA GLN A 235 9.05 -20.23 7.47
C GLN A 235 8.88 -21.76 7.43
N LYS A 236 8.44 -22.37 8.53
CA LYS A 236 8.25 -23.81 8.66
C LYS A 236 7.23 -24.37 7.65
N LEU A 237 6.27 -23.56 7.24
CA LEU A 237 5.24 -23.89 6.26
C LEU A 237 5.68 -23.67 4.81
N GLY A 238 6.90 -23.17 4.56
CA GLY A 238 7.43 -22.88 3.22
C GLY A 238 6.88 -21.63 2.58
N LEU A 239 6.08 -20.83 3.31
CA LEU A 239 5.41 -19.63 2.77
C LEU A 239 6.36 -18.43 2.61
N LEU A 240 7.58 -18.52 3.11
CA LEU A 240 8.63 -17.52 2.88
C LEU A 240 9.55 -17.86 1.71
N ASP A 241 9.42 -19.05 1.10
CA ASP A 241 10.23 -19.53 -0.02
C ASP A 241 9.52 -19.39 -1.38
N VAL A 242 8.35 -18.77 -1.41
CA VAL A 242 7.62 -18.44 -2.65
C VAL A 242 8.30 -17.28 -3.40
N PRO A 243 7.98 -17.04 -4.69
CA PRO A 243 8.68 -16.02 -5.49
C PRO A 243 8.78 -14.65 -4.83
N LYS A 244 7.75 -14.23 -4.07
CA LYS A 244 7.77 -13.03 -3.25
C LYS A 244 6.80 -13.14 -2.08
N THR A 245 7.24 -12.76 -0.88
CA THR A 245 6.39 -12.64 0.32
C THR A 245 6.43 -11.22 0.85
N LEU A 246 5.25 -10.69 1.17
CA LEU A 246 5.06 -9.41 1.85
C LEU A 246 4.27 -9.66 3.13
N LEU A 247 4.76 -9.20 4.27
CA LEU A 247 4.07 -9.28 5.55
C LEU A 247 3.65 -7.88 6.02
N ALA A 248 2.38 -7.71 6.34
CA ALA A 248 1.89 -6.46 6.92
C ALA A 248 2.17 -6.41 8.43
N HIS A 249 2.44 -5.20 8.93
CA HIS A 249 2.65 -4.80 10.31
C HIS A 249 3.98 -5.24 10.92
N CYS A 250 4.18 -6.51 11.22
CA CYS A 250 5.37 -7.05 11.90
C CYS A 250 5.77 -6.29 13.18
N VAL A 251 4.77 -5.73 13.91
CA VAL A 251 4.97 -4.88 15.10
C VAL A 251 5.72 -5.62 16.20
N TRP A 252 5.35 -6.88 16.42
CA TRP A 252 5.89 -7.71 17.49
C TRP A 252 6.93 -8.74 17.00
N ALA A 253 7.58 -8.47 15.87
CA ALA A 253 8.69 -9.30 15.37
C ALA A 253 9.88 -9.19 16.31
N ASP A 254 10.43 -10.33 16.76
CA ASP A 254 11.64 -10.38 17.56
C ASP A 254 12.93 -10.46 16.71
N ALA A 255 14.09 -10.46 17.38
CA ALA A 255 15.38 -10.48 16.70
C ALA A 255 15.58 -11.72 15.81
N ASN A 256 15.07 -12.90 16.22
CA ASN A 256 15.14 -14.12 15.41
C ASN A 256 14.24 -14.01 14.16
N GLU A 257 13.01 -13.54 14.35
CA GLU A 257 12.07 -13.32 13.25
C GLU A 257 12.61 -12.28 12.24
N ILE A 258 13.27 -11.21 12.70
CA ILE A 258 13.94 -10.24 11.80
C ILE A 258 15.06 -10.92 10.98
N GLN A 259 15.84 -11.83 11.56
CA GLN A 259 16.82 -12.60 10.80
C GLN A 259 16.16 -13.49 9.75
N ILE A 260 15.05 -14.13 10.07
CA ILE A 260 14.28 -14.95 9.12
C ILE A 260 13.79 -14.08 7.95
N LEU A 261 13.19 -12.91 8.24
CA LEU A 261 12.74 -11.97 7.21
C LEU A 261 13.87 -11.60 6.23
N LYS A 262 15.06 -11.33 6.77
CA LYS A 262 16.24 -11.03 5.94
C LYS A 262 16.68 -12.22 5.10
N GLN A 263 16.80 -13.41 5.70
CA GLN A 263 17.29 -14.63 5.03
C GLN A 263 16.41 -15.02 3.84
N HIS A 264 15.11 -14.84 3.95
CA HIS A 264 14.12 -15.16 2.90
C HIS A 264 13.76 -13.96 2.02
N ALA A 265 14.46 -12.83 2.14
CA ALA A 265 14.18 -11.59 1.39
C ALA A 265 12.71 -11.16 1.45
N VAL A 266 12.07 -11.36 2.59
CA VAL A 266 10.67 -10.98 2.83
C VAL A 266 10.53 -9.47 2.85
N GLY A 267 9.51 -8.94 2.18
CA GLY A 267 9.09 -7.55 2.30
C GLY A 267 8.23 -7.33 3.54
N VAL A 268 8.36 -6.17 4.16
CA VAL A 268 7.50 -5.74 5.27
C VAL A 268 6.75 -4.47 4.89
N ALA A 269 5.45 -4.45 5.10
CA ALA A 269 4.63 -3.24 4.98
C ALA A 269 4.44 -2.66 6.39
N HIS A 270 5.06 -1.51 6.64
CA HIS A 270 4.94 -0.78 7.90
C HIS A 270 3.78 0.21 7.81
N ASN A 271 2.79 0.08 8.71
CA ASN A 271 1.55 0.84 8.73
C ASN A 271 1.48 1.69 10.01
N PRO A 272 2.27 2.76 10.15
CA PRO A 272 2.48 3.43 11.44
C PRO A 272 1.21 4.06 12.00
N ILE A 273 0.36 4.70 11.18
CA ILE A 273 -0.88 5.33 11.66
C ILE A 273 -1.86 4.26 12.17
N SER A 274 -2.09 3.20 11.39
CA SER A 274 -2.94 2.09 11.82
C SER A 274 -2.45 1.45 13.12
N ASN A 275 -1.14 1.14 13.20
CA ASN A 275 -0.55 0.55 14.40
C ASN A 275 -0.73 1.44 15.65
N MET A 276 -0.70 2.76 15.49
CA MET A 276 -0.97 3.70 16.56
C MET A 276 -2.46 3.76 16.90
N LYS A 277 -3.32 3.83 15.90
CA LYS A 277 -4.78 3.97 16.08
C LYS A 277 -5.40 2.74 16.74
N LEU A 278 -4.98 1.55 16.33
CA LEU A 278 -5.43 0.27 16.90
C LEU A 278 -4.64 -0.14 18.15
N ALA A 279 -3.71 0.70 18.59
CA ALA A 279 -2.83 0.46 19.74
C ALA A 279 -2.03 -0.86 19.62
N SER A 280 -1.70 -1.27 18.39
CA SER A 280 -0.92 -2.49 18.12
C SER A 280 0.52 -2.37 18.63
N GLY A 281 1.12 -1.18 18.57
CA GLY A 281 2.48 -0.89 19.05
C GLY A 281 3.38 -0.25 18.01
N ALA A 282 4.68 -0.20 18.27
CA ALA A 282 5.70 0.33 17.35
C ALA A 282 6.55 -0.81 16.78
N ALA A 283 6.50 -1.03 15.47
CA ALA A 283 7.30 -2.04 14.80
C ALA A 283 8.81 -1.71 14.88
N PRO A 284 9.70 -2.70 15.02
CA PRO A 284 11.15 -2.51 15.16
C PRO A 284 11.83 -2.21 13.81
N ILE A 285 11.27 -1.24 13.05
CA ILE A 285 11.67 -0.95 11.67
C ILE A 285 13.11 -0.44 11.55
N VAL A 286 13.62 0.30 12.55
CA VAL A 286 15.00 0.77 12.57
C VAL A 286 15.96 -0.42 12.55
N GLU A 287 15.69 -1.44 13.34
CA GLU A 287 16.48 -2.67 13.37
C GLU A 287 16.31 -3.48 12.09
N MET A 288 15.08 -3.61 11.57
CA MET A 288 14.82 -4.29 10.30
C MET A 288 15.62 -3.65 9.15
N LEU A 289 15.56 -2.32 8.99
CA LEU A 289 16.31 -1.59 7.97
C LEU A 289 17.83 -1.72 8.17
N ARG A 290 18.32 -1.62 9.41
CA ARG A 290 19.73 -1.81 9.74
C ARG A 290 20.24 -3.20 9.34
N GLN A 291 19.42 -4.21 9.45
CA GLN A 291 19.73 -5.57 9.03
C GLN A 291 19.54 -5.81 7.52
N GLY A 292 18.97 -4.86 6.79
CA GLY A 292 18.75 -4.94 5.35
C GLY A 292 17.44 -5.60 4.91
N VAL A 293 16.47 -5.73 5.82
CA VAL A 293 15.09 -6.11 5.48
C VAL A 293 14.47 -4.98 4.66
N ALA A 294 13.78 -5.31 3.58
CA ALA A 294 13.07 -4.33 2.76
C ALA A 294 11.75 -3.94 3.44
N VAL A 295 11.70 -2.72 3.98
CA VAL A 295 10.50 -2.18 4.65
C VAL A 295 9.90 -1.08 3.77
N GLY A 296 8.68 -1.29 3.27
CA GLY A 296 7.86 -0.27 2.63
C GLY A 296 6.90 0.37 3.62
N LEU A 297 6.26 1.48 3.22
CA LEU A 297 5.16 2.09 3.96
C LEU A 297 3.82 1.65 3.39
N GLY A 298 2.85 1.44 4.25
CA GLY A 298 1.46 1.20 3.89
C GLY A 298 0.53 2.06 4.73
N THR A 299 -0.61 2.42 4.17
CA THR A 299 -1.63 3.19 4.91
C THR A 299 -2.51 2.30 5.77
N ASP A 300 -2.55 0.98 5.49
CA ASP A 300 -3.65 0.14 5.88
C ASP A 300 -4.98 0.64 5.29
N GLY A 301 -6.13 0.18 5.72
CA GLY A 301 -7.41 0.61 5.19
C GLY A 301 -7.85 1.99 5.68
N GLU A 302 -8.81 2.57 4.96
CA GLU A 302 -9.38 3.87 5.28
C GLU A 302 -10.13 3.90 6.64
N LYS A 303 -10.46 2.74 7.18
CA LYS A 303 -11.10 2.56 8.50
C LYS A 303 -10.08 2.43 9.63
N GLU A 304 -8.88 1.95 9.34
CA GLU A 304 -7.74 1.85 10.26
C GLU A 304 -6.94 3.15 10.35
N ASN A 305 -6.96 3.96 9.30
CA ASN A 305 -6.12 5.16 9.13
C ASN A 305 -6.93 6.48 9.06
N ASN A 306 -8.09 6.45 8.46
CA ASN A 306 -8.98 7.56 8.12
C ASN A 306 -8.58 8.36 6.87
N ASN A 307 -7.42 8.12 6.26
CA ASN A 307 -7.02 8.62 4.94
C ASN A 307 -6.01 7.68 4.27
N LEU A 308 -5.61 7.99 3.03
CA LEU A 308 -4.64 7.22 2.26
C LEU A 308 -3.46 8.09 1.79
N ASP A 309 -3.12 9.12 2.58
CA ASP A 309 -2.03 10.05 2.29
C ASP A 309 -0.68 9.48 2.73
N MET A 310 0.12 9.03 1.79
CA MET A 310 1.46 8.48 2.03
C MET A 310 2.43 9.52 2.62
N PHE A 311 2.21 10.83 2.47
CA PHE A 311 3.03 11.85 3.14
C PHE A 311 2.77 11.88 4.65
N GLU A 312 1.53 11.63 5.08
CA GLU A 312 1.22 11.47 6.51
C GLU A 312 1.87 10.19 7.07
N GLU A 313 1.85 9.09 6.31
CA GLU A 313 2.58 7.87 6.69
C GLU A 313 4.08 8.12 6.83
N MET A 314 4.70 8.81 5.89
CA MET A 314 6.12 9.15 5.96
C MET A 314 6.44 9.96 7.23
N LYS A 315 5.67 10.99 7.52
CA LYS A 315 5.84 11.80 8.73
C LYS A 315 5.68 10.96 10.00
N THR A 316 4.63 10.16 10.06
CA THR A 316 4.29 9.34 11.22
C THR A 316 5.34 8.25 11.44
N ALA A 317 5.82 7.57 10.39
CA ALA A 317 6.90 6.59 10.48
C ALA A 317 8.17 7.20 11.10
N SER A 318 8.57 8.39 10.62
CA SER A 318 9.73 9.09 11.17
C SER A 318 9.55 9.43 12.66
N LEU A 319 8.39 10.01 13.02
CA LEU A 319 8.13 10.44 14.40
C LEU A 319 7.98 9.26 15.35
N LEU A 320 7.26 8.22 14.94
CA LEU A 320 7.08 7.00 15.74
C LEU A 320 8.42 6.30 15.99
N ALA A 321 9.28 6.18 14.96
CA ALA A 321 10.60 5.60 15.11
C ALA A 321 11.46 6.38 16.11
N LYS A 322 11.48 7.72 16.03
CA LYS A 322 12.21 8.59 16.98
C LYS A 322 11.68 8.47 18.40
N PHE A 323 10.35 8.45 18.54
CA PHE A 323 9.69 8.35 19.84
C PHE A 323 9.92 6.98 20.49
N SER A 324 9.75 5.89 19.76
CA SER A 324 9.89 4.54 20.32
C SER A 324 11.33 4.16 20.65
N ASN A 325 12.30 4.71 19.93
CA ASN A 325 13.73 4.46 20.20
C ASN A 325 14.37 5.51 21.15
N LEU A 326 13.64 6.56 21.55
CA LEU A 326 14.14 7.70 22.32
C LEU A 326 15.41 8.31 21.69
N ASP A 327 15.47 8.31 20.36
CA ASP A 327 16.59 8.80 19.56
C ASP A 327 16.10 9.72 18.44
N ALA A 328 16.47 11.00 18.50
CA ALA A 328 16.09 11.98 17.47
C ALA A 328 16.74 11.69 16.09
N ALA A 329 17.78 10.87 16.03
CA ALA A 329 18.43 10.44 14.79
C ALA A 329 17.86 9.13 14.23
N ALA A 330 17.01 8.42 14.96
CA ALA A 330 16.37 7.21 14.47
C ALA A 330 15.54 7.54 13.20
N LEU A 331 15.76 6.81 12.14
CA LEU A 331 15.07 6.90 10.86
C LEU A 331 15.12 8.32 10.24
N ASP A 332 16.15 8.59 9.46
CA ASP A 332 16.34 9.86 8.75
C ASP A 332 15.36 10.02 7.58
N ALA A 333 15.22 11.27 7.10
CA ALA A 333 14.24 11.62 6.07
C ALA A 333 14.49 10.93 4.71
N TRP A 334 15.76 10.69 4.33
CA TRP A 334 16.06 9.96 3.09
C TRP A 334 15.59 8.52 3.18
N SER A 335 15.85 7.85 4.30
CA SER A 335 15.37 6.49 4.55
C SER A 335 13.85 6.40 4.47
N VAL A 336 13.14 7.38 5.03
CA VAL A 336 11.66 7.45 4.94
C VAL A 336 11.19 7.65 3.51
N CYS A 337 11.79 8.58 2.76
CA CYS A 337 11.46 8.76 1.34
C CYS A 337 11.70 7.48 0.54
N GLN A 338 12.77 6.75 0.83
CA GLN A 338 13.05 5.46 0.18
C GLN A 338 12.05 4.38 0.59
N MET A 339 11.58 4.34 1.83
CA MET A 339 10.50 3.42 2.24
C MET A 339 9.22 3.64 1.44
N ALA A 340 8.89 4.87 1.11
CA ALA A 340 7.74 5.22 0.28
C ALA A 340 7.99 5.05 -1.23
N THR A 341 9.21 4.72 -1.66
CA THR A 341 9.63 4.64 -3.07
C THR A 341 10.48 3.40 -3.34
N LEU A 342 11.81 3.51 -3.44
CA LEU A 342 12.70 2.41 -3.85
C LEU A 342 12.67 1.22 -2.90
N THR A 343 12.70 1.44 -1.58
CA THR A 343 12.63 0.35 -0.61
C THR A 343 11.24 -0.29 -0.59
N GLY A 344 10.17 0.51 -0.78
CA GLY A 344 8.82 -0.01 -1.02
C GLY A 344 8.77 -0.90 -2.26
N ALA A 345 9.34 -0.47 -3.38
CA ALA A 345 9.47 -1.30 -4.59
C ALA A 345 10.25 -2.60 -4.32
N LYS A 346 11.34 -2.52 -3.54
CA LYS A 346 12.13 -3.69 -3.14
C LYS A 346 11.32 -4.65 -2.27
N ALA A 347 10.49 -4.12 -1.36
CA ALA A 347 9.58 -4.95 -0.56
C ALA A 347 8.59 -5.73 -1.43
N LEU A 348 8.24 -5.21 -2.60
CA LEU A 348 7.38 -5.87 -3.60
C LEU A 348 8.14 -6.70 -4.63
N GLY A 349 9.48 -6.69 -4.63
CA GLY A 349 10.30 -7.32 -5.68
C GLY A 349 10.35 -6.56 -7.01
N MET A 350 9.89 -5.31 -7.04
CA MET A 350 9.72 -4.49 -8.24
C MET A 350 10.78 -3.37 -8.38
N GLN A 351 11.88 -3.41 -7.62
CA GLN A 351 12.91 -2.35 -7.59
C GLN A 351 13.62 -2.12 -8.94
N HIS A 352 13.52 -3.05 -9.87
CA HIS A 352 14.09 -2.92 -11.22
C HIS A 352 13.10 -2.27 -12.21
N GLU A 353 11.84 -2.13 -11.82
CA GLU A 353 10.77 -1.58 -12.64
C GLU A 353 10.31 -0.20 -12.20
N ILE A 354 10.16 0.02 -10.87
CA ILE A 354 9.61 1.24 -10.27
C ILE A 354 10.40 1.67 -9.02
N GLY A 355 9.96 2.75 -8.38
CA GLY A 355 10.45 3.22 -7.06
C GLY A 355 11.63 4.17 -7.13
N SER A 356 12.25 4.36 -8.29
CA SER A 356 13.24 5.42 -8.53
C SER A 356 13.14 5.91 -9.98
N LEU A 357 13.55 7.16 -10.22
CA LEU A 357 13.70 7.67 -11.57
C LEU A 357 15.09 7.27 -12.09
N GLU A 358 15.11 6.25 -12.93
CA GLU A 358 16.31 5.72 -13.57
C GLU A 358 16.00 5.28 -15.02
N VAL A 359 16.98 5.42 -15.91
CA VAL A 359 16.81 5.00 -17.31
C VAL A 359 16.45 3.50 -17.39
N GLY A 360 15.42 3.19 -18.16
CA GLY A 360 14.91 1.84 -18.34
C GLY A 360 13.77 1.45 -17.39
N LYS A 361 13.51 2.22 -16.32
CA LYS A 361 12.37 1.99 -15.44
C LYS A 361 11.09 2.61 -16.00
N GLN A 362 9.97 2.16 -15.45
CA GLN A 362 8.65 2.70 -15.75
C GLN A 362 8.56 4.18 -15.36
N ALA A 363 7.85 4.94 -16.14
CA ALA A 363 7.60 6.35 -15.88
C ALA A 363 6.43 6.52 -14.89
N ASP A 364 6.64 6.05 -13.66
CA ASP A 364 5.77 6.24 -12.52
C ASP A 364 6.35 7.37 -11.67
N MET A 365 5.74 8.56 -11.70
CA MET A 365 6.29 9.76 -11.05
C MET A 365 5.22 10.75 -10.63
N ILE A 366 5.59 11.65 -9.72
CA ILE A 366 4.75 12.75 -9.25
C ILE A 366 5.47 14.08 -9.36
N ALA A 367 4.68 15.16 -9.50
CA ALA A 367 5.16 16.53 -9.36
C ALA A 367 4.57 17.13 -8.07
N VAL A 368 5.45 17.50 -7.13
CA VAL A 368 5.07 18.07 -5.83
C VAL A 368 5.40 19.56 -5.82
N LYS A 369 4.45 20.41 -5.42
CA LYS A 369 4.61 21.87 -5.34
C LYS A 369 5.67 22.27 -4.31
N ILE A 370 6.51 23.27 -4.66
CA ILE A 370 7.52 23.85 -3.75
C ILE A 370 7.25 25.30 -3.40
N ASP A 371 6.33 25.97 -4.08
CA ASP A 371 5.92 27.35 -3.83
C ASP A 371 4.83 27.46 -2.73
N THR A 372 5.02 26.72 -1.66
CA THR A 372 4.09 26.66 -0.52
C THR A 372 4.80 27.06 0.78
N PRO A 373 4.06 27.54 1.80
CA PRO A 373 4.62 27.78 3.13
C PRO A 373 5.30 26.54 3.73
N ARG A 374 4.82 25.34 3.40
CA ARG A 374 5.36 24.06 3.87
C ARG A 374 6.75 23.75 3.32
N MET A 375 7.11 24.29 2.16
CA MET A 375 8.43 24.14 1.55
C MET A 375 9.37 25.33 1.79
N THR A 376 8.93 26.32 2.60
CA THR A 376 9.69 27.56 2.86
C THR A 376 10.26 27.58 4.28
N PRO A 377 11.60 27.84 4.48
CA PRO A 377 12.60 28.11 3.43
C PRO A 377 13.03 26.83 2.69
N LEU A 378 13.28 26.96 1.39
CA LEU A 378 13.82 25.89 0.58
C LEU A 378 15.33 26.11 0.41
N ILE A 379 16.14 25.13 0.91
CA ILE A 379 17.59 25.15 0.84
C ILE A 379 18.03 23.95 0.03
N ASP A 380 18.65 24.21 -1.10
CA ASP A 380 18.96 23.21 -2.12
C ASP A 380 20.45 22.89 -2.25
N GLN A 381 21.27 23.29 -1.28
CA GLN A 381 22.72 23.04 -1.30
C GLN A 381 23.37 23.02 0.09
N GLY A 382 24.52 22.35 0.16
CA GLY A 382 25.34 22.30 1.35
C GLY A 382 24.74 21.44 2.47
N ARG A 383 25.21 21.68 3.71
CA ARG A 383 24.81 20.89 4.88
C ARG A 383 23.37 21.13 5.33
N LEU A 384 22.73 22.20 4.84
CA LEU A 384 21.37 22.57 5.20
C LEU A 384 20.35 22.16 4.14
N PHE A 385 20.75 21.33 3.15
CA PHE A 385 19.83 20.79 2.14
C PHE A 385 18.60 20.18 2.81
N ASN A 386 17.41 20.69 2.50
CA ASN A 386 16.20 20.36 3.26
C ASN A 386 15.02 19.87 2.41
N LEU A 387 15.17 19.62 1.10
CA LEU A 387 14.07 19.18 0.25
C LEU A 387 13.42 17.88 0.79
N HIS A 388 14.23 16.86 1.05
CA HIS A 388 13.77 15.58 1.56
C HIS A 388 13.16 15.69 2.96
N THR A 389 13.72 16.55 3.82
CA THR A 389 13.18 16.78 5.16
C THR A 389 11.81 17.42 5.10
N ASN A 390 11.62 18.41 4.21
CA ASN A 390 10.34 19.06 4.02
C ASN A 390 9.31 18.11 3.37
N LEU A 391 9.74 17.25 2.41
CA LEU A 391 8.87 16.21 1.85
C LEU A 391 8.30 15.30 2.95
N VAL A 392 9.14 14.86 3.90
CA VAL A 392 8.70 13.95 4.97
C VAL A 392 7.86 14.66 6.04
N HIS A 393 8.28 15.86 6.48
CA HIS A 393 7.70 16.44 7.68
C HIS A 393 6.67 17.54 7.45
N ALA A 394 6.60 18.10 6.23
CA ALA A 394 5.77 19.27 5.97
C ALA A 394 4.79 19.11 4.79
N VAL A 395 5.17 18.42 3.72
CA VAL A 395 4.32 18.18 2.55
C VAL A 395 3.12 17.32 2.91
N GLN A 396 2.01 17.50 2.20
CA GLN A 396 0.78 16.75 2.29
C GLN A 396 0.32 16.32 0.88
N GLY A 397 -0.52 15.31 0.77
CA GLY A 397 -1.01 14.80 -0.52
C GLY A 397 -1.62 15.86 -1.43
N GLN A 398 -2.29 16.88 -0.86
CA GLN A 398 -2.83 18.02 -1.62
C GLN A 398 -1.77 18.92 -2.29
N ASP A 399 -0.48 18.75 -1.98
CA ASP A 399 0.61 19.45 -2.65
C ASP A 399 1.04 18.75 -3.95
N VAL A 400 0.50 17.56 -4.24
CA VAL A 400 0.72 16.84 -5.49
C VAL A 400 -0.06 17.51 -6.61
N LEU A 401 0.67 17.98 -7.61
CA LEU A 401 0.12 18.65 -8.78
C LEU A 401 -0.22 17.67 -9.89
N MET A 402 0.66 16.68 -10.10
CA MET A 402 0.57 15.70 -11.17
C MET A 402 0.95 14.31 -10.64
N THR A 403 0.21 13.30 -11.06
CA THR A 403 0.55 11.88 -10.89
C THR A 403 0.57 11.20 -12.24
N MET A 404 1.66 10.49 -12.52
CA MET A 404 1.88 9.74 -13.76
C MET A 404 2.16 8.28 -13.43
N VAL A 405 1.48 7.37 -14.15
CA VAL A 405 1.68 5.92 -14.05
C VAL A 405 1.93 5.35 -15.44
N ALA A 406 3.00 4.61 -15.61
CA ALA A 406 3.41 4.04 -16.91
C ALA A 406 3.38 5.09 -18.06
N GLY A 407 3.92 6.28 -17.78
CA GLY A 407 3.99 7.39 -18.76
C GLY A 407 2.67 8.11 -19.04
N GLN A 408 1.56 7.70 -18.43
CA GLN A 408 0.25 8.33 -18.57
C GLN A 408 -0.05 9.23 -17.36
N VAL A 409 -0.41 10.49 -17.63
CA VAL A 409 -0.89 11.40 -16.60
C VAL A 409 -2.29 10.98 -16.18
N VAL A 410 -2.46 10.64 -14.90
CA VAL A 410 -3.72 10.19 -14.30
C VAL A 410 -4.32 11.22 -13.34
N VAL A 411 -3.47 12.11 -12.81
CA VAL A 411 -3.86 13.32 -12.08
C VAL A 411 -3.14 14.50 -12.70
N GLU A 412 -3.88 15.55 -13.02
CA GLU A 412 -3.36 16.80 -13.56
C GLU A 412 -3.96 17.98 -12.81
N ASN A 413 -3.13 18.91 -12.37
CA ASN A 413 -3.54 20.06 -11.56
C ASN A 413 -4.36 19.68 -10.32
N GLY A 414 -4.01 18.56 -9.67
CA GLY A 414 -4.70 18.04 -8.49
C GLY A 414 -6.09 17.48 -8.78
N ARG A 415 -6.38 17.09 -10.03
CA ARG A 415 -7.66 16.52 -10.45
C ARG A 415 -7.46 15.22 -11.21
N LEU A 416 -8.35 14.26 -10.97
CA LEU A 416 -8.37 13.02 -11.73
C LEU A 416 -8.64 13.31 -13.22
N VAL A 417 -7.89 12.64 -14.09
CA VAL A 417 -8.06 12.76 -15.56
C VAL A 417 -9.18 11.84 -16.05
N HIS A 418 -9.34 10.66 -15.42
CA HIS A 418 -10.19 9.59 -15.94
C HIS A 418 -11.48 9.36 -15.13
N ALA A 419 -11.76 10.18 -14.11
CA ALA A 419 -12.97 10.04 -13.32
C ALA A 419 -13.44 11.39 -12.74
N ASP A 420 -14.73 11.46 -12.46
CA ASP A 420 -15.34 12.56 -11.70
C ASP A 420 -15.31 12.18 -10.21
N LEU A 421 -14.45 12.87 -9.43
CA LEU A 421 -14.30 12.64 -8.00
C LEU A 421 -15.61 12.85 -7.23
N GLN A 422 -16.40 13.87 -7.60
CA GLN A 422 -17.66 14.14 -6.91
C GLN A 422 -18.66 13.01 -7.11
N ALA A 423 -18.72 12.46 -8.33
CA ALA A 423 -19.58 11.32 -8.61
C ALA A 423 -19.17 10.08 -7.79
N LEU A 424 -17.86 9.83 -7.59
CA LEU A 424 -17.38 8.72 -6.73
C LEU A 424 -17.77 8.96 -5.27
N ILE A 425 -17.59 10.17 -4.76
CA ILE A 425 -18.00 10.55 -3.40
C ILE A 425 -19.50 10.32 -3.20
N ASP A 426 -20.32 10.76 -4.14
CA ASP A 426 -21.77 10.61 -4.07
C ASP A 426 -22.20 9.14 -4.08
N GLN A 427 -21.54 8.29 -4.87
CA GLN A 427 -21.79 6.85 -4.88
C GLN A 427 -21.47 6.21 -3.51
N VAL A 428 -20.34 6.55 -2.90
CA VAL A 428 -19.97 6.05 -1.56
C VAL A 428 -20.95 6.52 -0.49
N ASN A 429 -21.33 7.79 -0.51
CA ASN A 429 -22.33 8.36 0.42
C ASN A 429 -23.71 7.70 0.30
N GLN A 430 -24.04 7.14 -0.87
CA GLN A 430 -25.26 6.38 -1.07
C GLN A 430 -25.13 4.89 -0.69
N ALA A 431 -23.95 4.29 -0.89
CA ALA A 431 -23.69 2.88 -0.63
C ALA A 431 -23.49 2.59 0.87
N ALA A 432 -22.74 3.41 1.57
CA ALA A 432 -22.36 3.17 2.97
C ALA A 432 -23.59 3.02 3.90
N PRO A 433 -24.62 3.90 3.89
CA PRO A 433 -25.81 3.71 4.73
C PRO A 433 -26.52 2.37 4.47
N ARG A 434 -26.62 1.94 3.20
CA ARG A 434 -27.25 0.67 2.83
C ARG A 434 -26.46 -0.54 3.35
N LEU A 435 -25.13 -0.43 3.38
CA LEU A 435 -24.26 -1.45 3.97
C LEU A 435 -24.53 -1.57 5.48
N PHE A 436 -24.64 -0.43 6.20
CA PHE A 436 -24.98 -0.42 7.63
C PHE A 436 -26.38 -0.98 7.90
N GLU A 437 -27.38 -0.66 7.07
CA GLU A 437 -28.73 -1.24 7.18
C GLU A 437 -28.71 -2.78 7.04
N ARG A 438 -27.95 -3.31 6.08
CA ARG A 438 -27.79 -4.77 5.92
C ARG A 438 -27.10 -5.41 7.13
N ARG A 439 -26.11 -4.74 7.73
CA ARG A 439 -25.45 -5.19 8.97
C ARG A 439 -26.46 -5.26 10.11
N ASP A 440 -27.26 -4.23 10.31
CA ASP A 440 -28.23 -4.17 11.39
C ASP A 440 -29.33 -5.26 11.21
N GLN A 441 -29.77 -5.51 9.98
CA GLN A 441 -30.66 -6.62 9.66
C GLN A 441 -30.02 -7.98 9.95
N TRP A 442 -28.72 -8.14 9.66
CA TRP A 442 -27.98 -9.36 9.97
C TRP A 442 -27.93 -9.60 11.49
N PHE A 443 -27.61 -8.59 12.30
CA PHE A 443 -27.63 -8.70 13.77
C PHE A 443 -29.01 -9.05 14.31
N ALA A 444 -30.08 -8.43 13.78
CA ALA A 444 -31.43 -8.73 14.20
C ALA A 444 -31.81 -10.21 13.95
N LYS A 445 -31.41 -10.76 12.81
CA LYS A 445 -31.62 -12.19 12.49
C LYS A 445 -30.83 -13.11 13.42
N GLN A 446 -29.57 -12.77 13.76
CA GLN A 446 -28.78 -13.56 14.71
C GLN A 446 -29.42 -13.57 16.10
N GLY A 447 -29.92 -12.43 16.58
CA GLY A 447 -30.63 -12.32 17.85
C GLY A 447 -31.93 -13.13 17.88
N GLN A 448 -32.67 -13.19 16.77
CA GLN A 448 -33.87 -14.03 16.62
C GLN A 448 -33.51 -15.51 16.68
N ALA A 449 -32.51 -15.96 15.94
CA ALA A 449 -32.05 -17.35 15.92
C ALA A 449 -31.59 -17.83 17.31
N ILE A 450 -30.86 -16.98 18.05
CA ILE A 450 -30.45 -17.30 19.44
C ILE A 450 -31.66 -17.44 20.35
N ASN A 451 -32.65 -16.57 20.24
CA ASN A 451 -33.90 -16.63 21.03
C ASN A 451 -34.74 -17.88 20.72
N GLU A 452 -34.79 -18.29 19.44
CA GLU A 452 -35.47 -19.52 19.04
C GLU A 452 -34.80 -20.76 19.61
N LEU A 453 -33.47 -20.87 19.51
CA LEU A 453 -32.69 -21.97 20.07
C LEU A 453 -32.79 -22.06 21.60
N GLN A 454 -32.94 -20.92 22.29
CA GLN A 454 -33.18 -20.91 23.75
C GLN A 454 -34.60 -21.37 24.12
N ARG A 455 -35.59 -21.09 23.29
CA ARG A 455 -36.99 -21.56 23.50
C ARG A 455 -37.15 -23.05 23.25
N GLU A 456 -36.41 -23.63 22.29
CA GLU A 456 -36.42 -25.07 22.03
C GLU A 456 -35.72 -25.90 23.10
N LYS A 457 -34.85 -25.28 23.91
CA LYS A 457 -34.14 -25.92 25.04
C LYS A 457 -34.81 -25.71 26.39
N SER A 458 -35.86 -24.90 26.48
CA SER A 458 -36.69 -24.67 27.67
C SER A 458 -38.00 -25.49 27.58
#